data_b7eeb959637eb27999ed5f3eed0b9f71
#
_entry.id   b7eeb959637eb27999ed5f3eed0b9f71
#
_cell.length_a   1.000
_cell.length_b   1.000
_cell.length_c   1.000
_cell.angle_alpha   90.00
_cell.angle_beta   90.00
_cell.angle_gamma   90.00
#
_symmetry.space_group_name_H-M   'P 1'
#
loop_
_entity.id
_entity.type
_entity.pdbx_description
1 polymer ?
#
loop_
_entity_poly.entity_id
_entity_poly.type
_entity_poly.pdbx_seq_one_letter_code
_entity_poly.pdbx_strand_id
1 'polypeptide(L)'
;MFAEVSLLHITIVLTTVSVLEGTVIASNDLLNITTLDINGQKLIIPGNPASEGNNIRVRIRSRDILVSPIKLTSQVVENELEGLILKVEKENNTAFTEVVIGLVDSETNELAQKIRARVTTYNYEKMNLNKNSRVFVYISSVSIDRQAYQSN
;
A
#
# COMPACT_ATOMS: atom_id res chain seq x y z
N MET A 1 29.41 3.09 -17.81
CA MET A 1 29.04 4.00 -16.72
C MET A 1 27.61 4.48 -16.82
N PHE A 2 27.14 5.00 -17.95
CA PHE A 2 25.75 5.43 -18.11
C PHE A 2 24.75 4.29 -18.03
N ALA A 3 25.10 3.10 -18.56
CA ALA A 3 24.24 1.93 -18.50
C ALA A 3 24.02 1.46 -17.05
N GLU A 4 25.05 1.54 -16.21
CA GLU A 4 24.92 1.15 -14.80
C GLU A 4 24.03 2.11 -14.02
N VAL A 5 24.13 3.42 -14.27
CA VAL A 5 23.26 4.40 -13.62
C VAL A 5 21.81 4.19 -14.01
N SER A 6 21.53 3.92 -15.29
CA SER A 6 20.19 3.63 -15.78
C SER A 6 19.63 2.37 -15.16
N LEU A 7 20.43 1.30 -15.04
CA LEU A 7 20.01 0.05 -14.42
C LEU A 7 19.70 0.24 -12.93
N LEU A 8 20.50 1.01 -12.21
CA LEU A 8 20.24 1.32 -10.81
C LEU A 8 18.94 2.09 -10.64
N HIS A 9 18.70 3.07 -11.49
CA HIS A 9 17.47 3.84 -11.45
C HIS A 9 16.24 2.98 -11.70
N ILE A 10 16.28 2.10 -12.71
CA ILE A 10 15.20 1.17 -13.02
C ILE A 10 14.98 0.21 -11.84
N THR A 11 16.03 -0.32 -11.25
CA THR A 11 15.96 -1.22 -10.10
C THR A 11 15.27 -0.54 -8.91
N ILE A 12 15.63 0.71 -8.59
CA ILE A 12 15.01 1.47 -7.51
C ILE A 12 13.51 1.62 -7.75
N VAL A 13 13.09 2.00 -8.96
CA VAL A 13 11.67 2.15 -9.32
C VAL A 13 10.92 0.83 -9.18
N LEU A 14 11.50 -0.28 -9.66
CA LEU A 14 10.87 -1.59 -9.61
C LEU A 14 10.77 -2.15 -8.19
N THR A 15 11.62 -1.69 -7.27
CA THR A 15 11.65 -2.17 -5.88
C THR A 15 11.03 -1.19 -4.89
N THR A 16 10.28 -0.19 -5.37
CA THR A 16 9.61 0.76 -4.47
C THR A 16 8.65 0.03 -3.53
N VAL A 17 8.83 0.30 -2.25
CA VAL A 17 8.10 -0.33 -1.16
C VAL A 17 7.58 0.75 -0.23
N SER A 18 6.33 0.62 0.18
CA SER A 18 5.76 1.43 1.26
C SER A 18 5.80 0.64 2.55
N VAL A 19 6.09 1.32 3.65
CA VAL A 19 6.05 0.74 4.99
C VAL A 19 4.91 1.38 5.76
N LEU A 20 3.96 0.57 6.21
CA LEU A 20 2.85 1.02 7.05
C LEU A 20 3.02 0.47 8.45
N GLU A 21 2.67 1.29 9.43
CA GLU A 21 2.63 0.88 10.83
C GLU A 21 1.19 0.61 11.24
N GLY A 22 0.98 -0.49 11.93
CA GLY A 22 -0.34 -0.87 12.41
C GLY A 22 -0.26 -1.55 13.76
N THR A 23 -1.39 -1.58 14.44
CA THR A 23 -1.55 -2.25 15.73
C THR A 23 -2.33 -3.53 15.54
N VAL A 24 -1.84 -4.62 16.10
CA VAL A 24 -2.55 -5.91 16.06
C VAL A 24 -3.82 -5.80 16.90
N ILE A 25 -4.97 -6.03 16.26
CA ILE A 25 -6.27 -5.97 16.96
C ILE A 25 -6.97 -7.34 17.05
N ALA A 26 -6.58 -8.29 16.21
CA ALA A 26 -7.14 -9.64 16.25
C ALA A 26 -6.23 -10.61 15.52
N SER A 27 -6.32 -11.88 15.86
CA SER A 27 -5.68 -12.96 15.11
C SER A 27 -6.63 -14.15 15.02
N ASN A 28 -6.49 -14.91 13.94
CA ASN A 28 -7.30 -16.10 13.70
C ASN A 28 -6.34 -17.27 13.43
N ASP A 29 -6.26 -18.19 14.40
CA ASP A 29 -5.30 -19.30 14.33
C ASP A 29 -5.70 -20.34 13.29
N LEU A 30 -6.99 -20.52 13.04
CA LEU A 30 -7.46 -21.46 12.04
C LEU A 30 -7.07 -21.03 10.62
N LEU A 31 -7.22 -19.76 10.31
CA LEU A 31 -6.88 -19.21 9.01
C LEU A 31 -5.43 -18.71 8.94
N ASN A 32 -4.75 -18.67 10.08
CA ASN A 32 -3.39 -18.15 10.21
C ASN A 32 -3.25 -16.74 9.62
N ILE A 33 -4.10 -15.85 10.08
CA ILE A 33 -4.11 -14.44 9.69
C ILE A 33 -4.13 -13.54 10.91
N THR A 34 -3.68 -12.32 10.72
CA THR A 34 -3.71 -11.25 11.73
C THR A 34 -4.37 -10.02 11.13
N THR A 35 -5.20 -9.37 11.92
CA THR A 35 -5.84 -8.11 11.53
C THR A 35 -5.13 -6.96 12.22
N LEU A 36 -4.73 -5.98 11.40
CA LEU A 36 -4.08 -4.76 11.87
C LEU A 36 -5.02 -3.58 11.76
N ASP A 37 -4.89 -2.66 12.70
CA ASP A 37 -5.50 -1.34 12.62
C ASP A 37 -4.47 -0.37 12.06
N ILE A 38 -4.78 0.20 10.90
CA ILE A 38 -3.97 1.22 10.24
C ILE A 38 -4.74 2.54 10.33
N ASN A 39 -4.57 3.26 11.42
CA ASN A 39 -5.27 4.53 11.65
C ASN A 39 -6.79 4.41 11.45
N GLY A 40 -7.38 3.38 12.06
CA GLY A 40 -8.81 3.11 11.98
C GLY A 40 -9.26 2.28 10.79
N GLN A 41 -8.38 2.01 9.83
CA GLN A 41 -8.67 1.12 8.71
C GLN A 41 -8.04 -0.25 8.96
N LYS A 42 -8.69 -1.30 8.52
CA LYS A 42 -8.25 -2.66 8.78
C LYS A 42 -7.42 -3.23 7.63
N LEU A 43 -6.35 -3.90 7.98
CA LEU A 43 -5.51 -4.63 7.03
C LEU A 43 -5.31 -6.05 7.55
N ILE A 44 -5.61 -7.04 6.71
CA ILE A 44 -5.42 -8.45 7.05
C ILE A 44 -4.09 -8.91 6.44
N ILE A 45 -3.26 -9.51 7.27
CA ILE A 45 -1.97 -10.05 6.84
C ILE A 45 -1.89 -11.54 7.13
N PRO A 46 -1.14 -12.30 6.33
CA PRO A 46 -0.92 -13.72 6.63
C PRO A 46 0.02 -13.87 7.83
N GLY A 47 -0.18 -14.97 8.55
CA GLY A 47 0.65 -15.31 9.70
C GLY A 47 0.15 -14.70 11.00
N ASN A 48 0.92 -14.96 12.05
CA ASN A 48 0.63 -14.47 13.39
C ASN A 48 1.91 -13.87 14.00
N PRO A 49 2.30 -12.69 13.52
CA PRO A 49 3.60 -12.10 13.83
C PRO A 49 3.73 -11.57 15.26
N ALA A 50 2.64 -11.13 15.87
CA ALA A 50 2.69 -10.48 17.17
C ALA A 50 1.36 -10.60 17.88
N SER A 51 1.37 -10.39 19.18
CA SER A 51 0.17 -10.42 20.01
C SER A 51 -0.64 -9.14 19.90
N GLU A 52 -1.91 -9.21 20.26
CA GLU A 52 -2.80 -8.04 20.28
C GLU A 52 -2.18 -6.90 21.08
N GLY A 53 -2.35 -5.69 20.59
CA GLY A 53 -1.82 -4.48 21.20
C GLY A 53 -0.43 -4.11 20.74
N ASN A 54 0.31 -4.99 20.10
CA ASN A 54 1.65 -4.70 19.60
C ASN A 54 1.58 -3.97 18.27
N ASN A 55 2.55 -3.07 18.07
CA ASN A 55 2.72 -2.37 16.79
C ASN A 55 3.67 -3.17 15.92
N ILE A 56 3.31 -3.31 14.65
CA ILE A 56 4.18 -3.93 13.66
C ILE A 56 4.23 -3.08 12.40
N ARG A 57 5.27 -3.28 11.62
CA ARG A 57 5.44 -2.63 10.32
C ARG A 57 5.27 -3.67 9.23
N VAL A 58 4.53 -3.30 8.20
CA VAL A 58 4.31 -4.13 7.03
C VAL A 58 4.84 -3.43 5.79
N ARG A 59 5.31 -4.22 4.84
CA ARG A 59 5.87 -3.74 3.58
C ARG A 59 4.93 -4.08 2.46
N ILE A 60 4.66 -3.10 1.62
CA ILE A 60 3.76 -3.27 0.48
C ILE A 60 4.48 -2.75 -0.76
N ARG A 61 4.66 -3.62 -1.74
CA ARG A 61 5.31 -3.23 -2.98
C ARG A 61 4.35 -2.44 -3.85
N SER A 62 4.85 -1.41 -4.49
CA SER A 62 4.02 -0.52 -5.31
C SER A 62 3.26 -1.25 -6.41
N ARG A 63 3.82 -2.32 -6.95
CA ARG A 63 3.19 -3.13 -8.01
C ARG A 63 2.08 -4.05 -7.51
N ASP A 64 1.98 -4.26 -6.19
CA ASP A 64 0.96 -5.12 -5.58
C ASP A 64 -0.30 -4.34 -5.18
N ILE A 65 -0.40 -3.10 -5.61
CA ILE A 65 -1.48 -2.19 -5.28
C ILE A 65 -2.33 -1.90 -6.52
N LEU A 66 -3.62 -2.11 -6.38
CA LEU A 66 -4.61 -1.69 -7.36
C LEU A 66 -5.28 -0.41 -6.84
N VAL A 67 -5.36 0.61 -7.68
CA VAL A 67 -6.03 1.87 -7.36
C VAL A 67 -7.35 1.93 -8.12
N SER A 68 -8.43 2.28 -7.44
CA SER A 68 -9.75 2.38 -8.05
C SER A 68 -10.43 3.69 -7.63
N PRO A 69 -11.09 4.39 -8.58
CA PRO A 69 -11.88 5.57 -8.24
C PRO A 69 -13.21 5.22 -7.57
N ILE A 70 -13.61 3.95 -7.63
CA ILE A 70 -14.87 3.47 -7.05
C ILE A 70 -14.60 2.29 -6.13
N LYS A 71 -15.47 2.10 -5.17
CA LYS A 71 -15.41 0.94 -4.28
C LYS A 71 -15.79 -0.33 -5.06
N LEU A 72 -14.89 -1.30 -5.03
CA LEU A 72 -15.12 -2.59 -5.68
C LEU A 72 -15.89 -3.52 -4.73
N THR A 73 -16.86 -4.24 -5.26
CA THR A 73 -17.72 -5.13 -4.47
C THR A 73 -17.31 -6.59 -4.58
N SER A 74 -16.19 -6.88 -5.24
CA SER A 74 -15.72 -8.25 -5.43
C SER A 74 -15.24 -8.86 -4.12
N GLN A 75 -15.64 -10.12 -3.86
CA GLN A 75 -15.19 -10.87 -2.69
C GLN A 75 -13.76 -11.42 -2.86
N VAL A 76 -13.17 -11.24 -4.02
CA VAL A 76 -11.80 -11.71 -4.32
C VAL A 76 -10.75 -10.77 -3.73
N VAL A 77 -11.13 -9.54 -3.38
CA VAL A 77 -10.20 -8.54 -2.86
C VAL A 77 -10.18 -8.61 -1.35
N GLU A 78 -9.02 -8.93 -0.77
CA GLU A 78 -8.87 -9.14 0.67
C GLU A 78 -8.70 -7.85 1.46
N ASN A 79 -7.95 -6.88 0.92
CA ASN A 79 -7.60 -5.66 1.64
C ASN A 79 -7.98 -4.43 0.84
N GLU A 80 -8.77 -3.58 1.46
CA GLU A 80 -9.20 -2.30 0.91
C GLU A 80 -8.85 -1.19 1.89
N LEU A 81 -8.17 -0.17 1.41
CA LEU A 81 -7.88 1.04 2.17
C LEU A 81 -8.36 2.25 1.38
N GLU A 82 -8.77 3.28 2.09
CA GLU A 82 -9.28 4.51 1.50
C GLU A 82 -8.25 5.61 1.63
N GLY A 83 -8.08 6.41 0.58
CA GLY A 83 -7.13 7.49 0.58
C GLY A 83 -7.41 8.58 -0.44
N LEU A 84 -6.53 9.56 -0.45
CA LEU A 84 -6.53 10.66 -1.42
C LEU A 84 -5.23 10.68 -2.19
N ILE A 85 -5.29 11.01 -3.46
CA ILE A 85 -4.09 11.18 -4.27
C ILE A 85 -3.37 12.45 -3.84
N LEU A 86 -2.11 12.29 -3.43
CA LEU A 86 -1.24 13.40 -3.01
C LEU A 86 -0.35 13.88 -4.14
N LYS A 87 0.14 12.96 -4.95
CA LYS A 87 1.12 13.25 -6.00
C LYS A 87 1.03 12.20 -7.10
N VAL A 88 1.27 12.63 -8.33
CA VAL A 88 1.30 11.74 -9.50
C VAL A 88 2.57 12.04 -10.28
N GLU A 89 3.34 11.01 -10.59
CA GLU A 89 4.60 11.12 -11.30
C GLU A 89 4.69 10.09 -12.41
N LYS A 90 4.73 10.55 -13.65
CA LYS A 90 4.97 9.66 -14.80
C LYS A 90 6.43 9.24 -14.78
N GLU A 91 6.69 7.96 -14.90
CA GLU A 91 8.05 7.45 -15.05
C GLU A 91 8.55 7.69 -16.46
N ASN A 92 9.75 8.25 -16.58
CA ASN A 92 10.34 8.52 -17.88
C ASN A 92 10.66 7.22 -18.62
N ASN A 93 10.31 7.15 -19.89
CA ASN A 93 10.63 6.05 -20.79
C ASN A 93 10.05 4.68 -20.34
N THR A 94 8.99 4.70 -19.56
CA THR A 94 8.26 3.49 -19.17
C THR A 94 6.77 3.68 -19.43
N ALA A 95 6.03 2.57 -19.31
CA ALA A 95 4.57 2.60 -19.45
C ALA A 95 3.87 2.89 -18.11
N PHE A 96 4.61 3.35 -17.09
CA PHE A 96 4.09 3.42 -15.72
C PHE A 96 4.03 4.83 -15.16
N THR A 97 3.14 4.98 -14.19
CA THR A 97 2.95 6.18 -13.39
C THR A 97 2.96 5.78 -11.93
N GLU A 98 3.70 6.54 -11.12
CA GLU A 98 3.66 6.38 -9.66
C GLU A 98 2.61 7.31 -9.07
N VAL A 99 1.75 6.75 -8.24
CA VAL A 99 0.70 7.49 -7.54
C VAL A 99 0.98 7.41 -6.05
N VAL A 100 1.17 8.55 -5.42
CA VAL A 100 1.34 8.64 -3.97
C VAL A 100 -0.01 8.92 -3.35
N ILE A 101 -0.43 8.08 -2.45
CA ILE A 101 -1.76 8.12 -1.83
C ILE A 101 -1.61 8.30 -0.33
N GLY A 102 -2.26 9.31 0.22
CA GLY A 102 -2.39 9.49 1.65
C GLY A 102 -3.57 8.67 2.14
N LEU A 103 -3.33 7.81 3.12
CA LEU A 103 -4.38 6.97 3.71
C LEU A 103 -5.15 7.78 4.74
N VAL A 104 -6.46 7.68 4.69
CA VAL A 104 -7.35 8.44 5.57
C VAL A 104 -7.39 7.78 6.95
N ASP A 105 -7.21 8.60 8.00
CA ASP A 105 -7.52 8.20 9.36
C ASP A 105 -9.05 8.21 9.52
N SER A 106 -9.63 7.07 9.88
CA SER A 106 -11.08 6.93 9.94
C SER A 106 -11.75 7.75 11.06
N GLU A 107 -10.98 8.15 12.06
CA GLU A 107 -11.51 8.92 13.17
C GLU A 107 -11.42 10.43 12.93
N THR A 108 -10.29 10.89 12.37
CA THR A 108 -10.02 12.32 12.20
C THR A 108 -10.30 12.84 10.81
N ASN A 109 -10.43 11.95 9.81
CA ASN A 109 -10.48 12.26 8.38
C ASN A 109 -9.21 12.95 7.85
N GLU A 110 -8.14 12.96 8.62
CA GLU A 110 -6.85 13.46 8.20
C GLU A 110 -6.02 12.36 7.55
N LEU A 111 -4.99 12.75 6.82
CA LEU A 111 -4.08 11.78 6.19
C LEU A 111 -2.98 11.43 7.18
N ALA A 112 -2.86 10.13 7.50
CA ALA A 112 -1.93 9.66 8.51
C ALA A 112 -0.67 9.03 7.94
N GLN A 113 -0.81 8.13 6.97
CA GLN A 113 0.31 7.42 6.36
C GLN A 113 0.19 7.46 4.85
N LYS A 114 1.28 7.16 4.16
CA LYS A 114 1.35 7.21 2.69
C LYS A 114 1.64 5.85 2.12
N ILE A 115 1.09 5.59 0.96
CA ILE A 115 1.38 4.41 0.18
C ILE A 115 1.65 4.82 -1.27
N ARG A 116 2.54 4.10 -1.94
CA ARG A 116 2.91 4.36 -3.33
C ARG A 116 2.44 3.22 -4.20
N ALA A 117 1.67 3.54 -5.22
CA ALA A 117 1.18 2.58 -6.19
C ALA A 117 1.86 2.82 -7.54
N ARG A 118 2.22 1.73 -8.22
CA ARG A 118 2.76 1.79 -9.57
C ARG A 118 1.74 1.22 -10.53
N VAL A 119 1.14 2.09 -11.31
CA VAL A 119 0.06 1.72 -12.23
C VAL A 119 0.49 2.02 -13.66
N THR A 120 -0.14 1.38 -14.65
CA THR A 120 0.13 1.75 -16.02
C THR A 120 -0.40 3.16 -16.26
N THR A 121 0.35 3.93 -17.01
CA THR A 121 -0.10 5.28 -17.40
C THR A 121 -1.43 5.22 -18.14
N TYR A 122 -1.61 4.17 -18.95
CA TYR A 122 -2.87 3.91 -19.64
C TYR A 122 -4.05 3.81 -18.66
N ASN A 123 -3.92 3.01 -17.62
CA ASN A 123 -4.99 2.87 -16.61
C ASN A 123 -5.20 4.15 -15.82
N TYR A 124 -4.12 4.83 -15.47
CA TYR A 124 -4.23 6.10 -14.74
C TYR A 124 -5.04 7.11 -15.54
N GLU A 125 -4.72 7.30 -16.82
CA GLU A 125 -5.45 8.24 -17.68
C GLU A 125 -6.92 7.82 -17.85
N LYS A 126 -7.17 6.53 -17.99
CA LYS A 126 -8.52 5.98 -18.15
C LYS A 126 -9.40 6.22 -16.92
N MET A 127 -8.81 6.20 -15.72
CA MET A 127 -9.54 6.42 -14.49
C MET A 127 -9.93 7.88 -14.26
N ASN A 128 -9.34 8.79 -15.00
CA ASN A 128 -9.63 10.23 -14.94
C ASN A 128 -9.44 10.81 -13.53
N LEU A 129 -8.36 10.41 -12.87
CA LEU A 129 -8.03 10.83 -11.50
C LEU A 129 -7.14 12.06 -11.50
N ASN A 130 -7.22 12.82 -10.43
CA ASN A 130 -6.42 14.02 -10.21
C ASN A 130 -5.87 14.04 -8.79
N LYS A 131 -4.95 14.96 -8.53
CA LYS A 131 -4.53 15.26 -7.16
C LYS A 131 -5.76 15.59 -6.32
N ASN A 132 -5.80 15.07 -5.10
CA ASN A 132 -6.90 15.16 -4.15
C ASN A 132 -8.14 14.32 -4.50
N SER A 133 -8.10 13.54 -5.57
CA SER A 133 -9.17 12.57 -5.85
C SER A 133 -9.19 11.50 -4.76
N ARG A 134 -10.40 11.15 -4.33
CA ARG A 134 -10.63 10.04 -3.42
C ARG A 134 -10.45 8.74 -4.18
N VAL A 135 -9.73 7.81 -3.60
CA VAL A 135 -9.48 6.50 -4.20
C VAL A 135 -9.60 5.40 -3.17
N PHE A 136 -9.85 4.20 -3.68
CA PHE A 136 -9.81 2.96 -2.92
C PHE A 136 -8.59 2.18 -3.38
N VAL A 137 -7.82 1.70 -2.43
CA VAL A 137 -6.57 1.00 -2.65
C VAL A 137 -6.76 -0.46 -2.27
N TYR A 138 -6.48 -1.36 -3.20
CA TYR A 138 -6.60 -2.80 -2.99
C TYR A 138 -5.22 -3.41 -3.02
N ILE A 139 -4.91 -4.20 -2.00
CA ILE A 139 -3.58 -4.74 -1.80
C ILE A 139 -3.64 -6.25 -1.94
N SER A 140 -2.92 -6.79 -2.92
CA SER A 140 -2.91 -8.23 -3.19
C SER A 140 -1.88 -9.00 -2.38
N SER A 141 -0.85 -8.32 -1.87
CA SER A 141 0.21 -8.97 -1.14
C SER A 141 0.83 -8.03 -0.11
N VAL A 142 0.97 -8.52 1.10
CA VAL A 142 1.56 -7.78 2.21
C VAL A 142 2.64 -8.66 2.83
N SER A 143 3.82 -8.09 3.07
CA SER A 143 4.87 -8.76 3.81
C SER A 143 5.20 -8.01 5.08
N ILE A 144 5.70 -8.74 6.06
CA ILE A 144 6.05 -8.17 7.36
C ILE A 144 7.46 -7.62 7.28
N ASP A 145 7.68 -6.44 7.86
CA ASP A 145 9.01 -5.88 8.00
C ASP A 145 9.74 -6.63 9.11
N ARG A 146 10.69 -7.47 8.71
CA ARG A 146 11.44 -8.32 9.65
C ARG A 146 12.25 -7.54 10.68
N GLN A 147 12.66 -6.32 10.37
CA GLN A 147 13.40 -5.49 11.33
C GLN A 147 12.54 -5.08 12.51
N ALA A 148 11.26 -4.80 12.27
CA ALA A 148 10.31 -4.50 13.35
C ALA A 148 10.11 -5.69 14.27
N TYR A 149 10.29 -6.89 13.77
CA TYR A 149 10.16 -8.14 14.51
C TYR A 149 11.32 -8.39 15.46
N GLN A 150 12.51 -8.07 15.04
CA GLN A 150 13.72 -8.36 15.79
C GLN A 150 13.98 -7.39 16.93
N SER A 151 13.31 -6.25 16.94
CA SER A 151 13.46 -5.23 17.97
C SER A 151 12.59 -5.47 19.21
N ASN A 152 11.77 -6.50 19.19
CA ASN A 152 10.94 -6.93 20.29
C ASN A 152 11.50 -8.19 20.94
#